data_7ec397e27c3d6e7d87aa4531dcea5e85
#
_entry.id   7ec397e27c3d6e7d87aa4531dcea5e85
#
_cell.length_a   1.000
_cell.length_b   1.000
_cell.length_c   1.000
_cell.angle_alpha   90.00
_cell.angle_beta   90.00
_cell.angle_gamma   90.00
#
_symmetry.space_group_name_H-M   'P 1'
#
loop_
_entity.id
_entity.type
_entity.pdbx_description
1 polymer ?
#
loop_
_entity_poly.entity_id
_entity_poly.type
_entity_poly.pdbx_seq_one_letter_code
_entity_poly.pdbx_strand_id
1 'polypeptide(L)'
;MVSVDTGILSLMLHPTAKPPKDPATQKPVERAHERIEQLLEDLDAAKERIIVPAPALSEFLVLAGNDAAQYLNELALQSNVYIQPFDQRAAVELAAMELAARNKGNKRHPASISAPWQKVKLDRQIVAISKLLQVHTLYSDDSDVKNIAEYVGIKVVSTWDLSLPKSKTPLLDDKGGPLDIK
;
A
#
# COMPACT_ATOMS: atom_id res chain seq x y z
N MET A 1 9.63 0.65 -9.40
CA MET A 1 8.48 -0.27 -9.16
C MET A 1 8.20 -0.29 -7.67
N VAL A 2 6.96 -0.06 -7.29
CA VAL A 2 6.50 0.01 -5.89
C VAL A 2 5.41 -1.02 -5.65
N SER A 3 5.10 -1.31 -4.38
CA SER A 3 3.98 -2.18 -4.00
C SER A 3 3.09 -1.48 -2.98
N VAL A 4 1.84 -1.90 -2.87
CA VAL A 4 0.86 -1.39 -1.90
C VAL A 4 0.25 -2.53 -1.10
N ASP A 5 -0.07 -2.29 0.16
CA ASP A 5 -0.83 -3.22 0.99
C ASP A 5 -2.35 -2.96 0.91
N THR A 6 -3.13 -3.71 1.68
CA THR A 6 -4.59 -3.58 1.75
C THR A 6 -5.05 -2.22 2.23
N GLY A 7 -4.36 -1.61 3.20
CA GLY A 7 -4.69 -0.31 3.77
C GLY A 7 -4.53 0.80 2.75
N ILE A 8 -3.38 0.84 2.09
CA ILE A 8 -3.10 1.80 1.02
C ILE A 8 -4.04 1.59 -0.17
N LEU A 9 -4.27 0.34 -0.60
CA LEU A 9 -5.21 0.03 -1.68
C LEU A 9 -6.62 0.53 -1.36
N SER A 10 -7.05 0.43 -0.10
CA SER A 10 -8.33 0.95 0.36
C SER A 10 -8.40 2.47 0.25
N LEU A 11 -7.34 3.20 0.64
CA LEU A 11 -7.30 4.66 0.49
C LEU A 11 -7.23 5.12 -0.97
N MET A 12 -6.65 4.30 -1.87
CA MET A 12 -6.59 4.56 -3.31
C MET A 12 -7.97 4.48 -3.98
N LEU A 13 -8.77 3.48 -3.60
CA LEU A 13 -9.97 3.11 -4.34
C LEU A 13 -11.27 3.49 -3.64
N HIS A 14 -11.31 3.45 -2.30
CA HIS A 14 -12.54 3.62 -1.55
C HIS A 14 -12.64 5.03 -0.96
N PRO A 15 -13.49 5.92 -1.48
CA PRO A 15 -13.54 7.34 -1.09
C PRO A 15 -13.84 7.58 0.39
N THR A 16 -14.49 6.61 1.04
CA THR A 16 -14.84 6.68 2.47
C THR A 16 -13.98 5.79 3.35
N ALA A 17 -12.85 5.27 2.84
CA ALA A 17 -11.89 4.53 3.64
C ALA A 17 -11.41 5.40 4.81
N LYS A 18 -11.39 4.79 6.01
CA LYS A 18 -10.97 5.54 7.22
C LYS A 18 -9.48 5.83 7.17
N PRO A 19 -9.06 7.08 7.42
CA PRO A 19 -7.66 7.42 7.56
C PRO A 19 -6.99 6.55 8.63
N PRO A 20 -5.75 6.09 8.39
CA PRO A 20 -4.98 5.40 9.40
C PRO A 20 -4.68 6.33 10.58
N LYS A 21 -4.32 5.78 11.73
CA LYS A 21 -3.84 6.56 12.86
C LYS A 21 -2.33 6.67 12.81
N ASP A 22 -1.83 7.88 12.89
CA ASP A 22 -0.40 8.12 13.09
C ASP A 22 0.04 7.55 14.45
N PRO A 23 1.01 6.63 14.49
CA PRO A 23 1.44 6.00 15.74
C PRO A 23 2.04 6.97 16.76
N ALA A 24 2.60 8.10 16.31
CA ALA A 24 3.21 9.11 17.18
C ALA A 24 2.15 9.98 17.87
N THR A 25 1.07 10.33 17.17
CA THR A 25 0.04 11.26 17.69
C THR A 25 -1.24 10.54 18.11
N GLN A 26 -1.44 9.29 17.68
CA GLN A 26 -2.66 8.48 17.85
C GLN A 26 -3.90 9.12 17.20
N LYS A 27 -3.72 10.15 16.39
CA LYS A 27 -4.79 10.82 15.65
C LYS A 27 -4.88 10.29 14.22
N PRO A 28 -6.07 10.37 13.59
CA PRO A 28 -6.18 10.10 12.16
C PRO A 28 -5.21 10.98 11.36
N VAL A 29 -4.56 10.38 10.36
CA VAL A 29 -3.67 11.13 9.46
C VAL A 29 -4.48 12.19 8.72
N GLU A 30 -4.04 13.43 8.86
CA GLU A 30 -4.67 14.56 8.20
C GLU A 30 -4.54 14.44 6.67
N ARG A 31 -5.66 14.65 5.97
CA ARG A 31 -5.72 14.65 4.49
C ARG A 31 -5.16 13.37 3.87
N ALA A 32 -5.44 12.19 4.48
CA ALA A 32 -4.88 10.92 4.05
C ALA A 32 -5.18 10.61 2.57
N HIS A 33 -6.42 10.79 2.12
CA HIS A 33 -6.80 10.57 0.71
C HIS A 33 -6.04 11.49 -0.23
N GLU A 34 -5.94 12.76 0.08
CA GLU A 34 -5.19 13.72 -0.75
C GLU A 34 -3.69 13.43 -0.80
N ARG A 35 -3.10 12.89 0.27
CA ARG A 35 -1.72 12.42 0.27
C ARG A 35 -1.54 11.22 -0.66
N ILE A 36 -2.51 10.31 -0.69
CA ILE A 36 -2.50 9.16 -1.61
C ILE A 36 -2.72 9.62 -3.05
N GLU A 37 -3.64 10.54 -3.31
CA GLU A 37 -3.82 11.14 -4.64
C GLU A 37 -2.51 11.76 -5.16
N GLN A 38 -1.83 12.56 -4.32
CA GLN A 38 -0.53 13.14 -4.68
C GLN A 38 0.53 12.06 -4.94
N LEU A 39 0.56 11.00 -4.11
CA LEU A 39 1.45 9.87 -4.35
C LEU A 39 1.19 9.23 -5.72
N LEU A 40 -0.06 9.01 -6.08
CA LEU A 40 -0.42 8.41 -7.37
C LEU A 40 -0.02 9.32 -8.55
N GLU A 41 -0.23 10.64 -8.43
CA GLU A 41 0.23 11.61 -9.43
C GLU A 41 1.77 11.56 -9.58
N ASP A 42 2.51 11.51 -8.46
CA ASP A 42 3.98 11.45 -8.46
C ASP A 42 4.50 10.13 -9.07
N LEU A 43 3.85 9.01 -8.77
CA LEU A 43 4.20 7.69 -9.32
C LEU A 43 3.91 7.62 -10.82
N ASP A 44 2.80 8.19 -11.28
CA ASP A 44 2.45 8.25 -12.71
C ASP A 44 3.44 9.14 -13.48
N ALA A 45 3.75 10.32 -12.95
CA ALA A 45 4.76 11.23 -13.52
C ALA A 45 6.15 10.57 -13.63
N ALA A 46 6.51 9.74 -12.65
CA ALA A 46 7.75 8.96 -12.64
C ALA A 46 7.66 7.69 -13.49
N LYS A 47 6.51 7.37 -14.09
CA LYS A 47 6.23 6.11 -14.82
C LYS A 47 6.53 4.86 -13.99
N GLU A 48 6.27 4.95 -12.69
CA GLU A 48 6.43 3.84 -11.76
C GLU A 48 5.29 2.84 -11.89
N ARG A 49 5.65 1.55 -11.83
CA ARG A 49 4.66 0.47 -11.77
C ARG A 49 4.22 0.26 -10.34
N ILE A 50 2.91 0.18 -10.14
CA ILE A 50 2.29 -0.10 -8.84
C ILE A 50 1.87 -1.57 -8.81
N ILE A 51 2.47 -2.33 -7.92
CA ILE A 51 2.16 -3.73 -7.72
C ILE A 51 1.10 -3.86 -6.64
N VAL A 52 0.00 -4.54 -6.98
CA VAL A 52 -1.06 -4.93 -6.05
C VAL A 52 -0.93 -6.45 -5.82
N PRO A 53 -0.39 -6.89 -4.69
CA PRO A 53 -0.34 -8.31 -4.35
C PRO A 53 -1.76 -8.90 -4.25
N ALA A 54 -1.99 -10.07 -4.84
CA ALA A 54 -3.31 -10.73 -4.79
C ALA A 54 -3.84 -10.95 -3.36
N PRO A 55 -3.03 -11.23 -2.33
CA PRO A 55 -3.52 -11.26 -0.94
C PRO A 55 -4.09 -9.91 -0.48
N ALA A 56 -3.42 -8.78 -0.77
CA ALA A 56 -3.92 -7.44 -0.45
C ALA A 56 -5.22 -7.13 -1.20
N LEU A 57 -5.28 -7.48 -2.48
CA LEU A 57 -6.50 -7.34 -3.27
C LEU A 57 -7.65 -8.18 -2.69
N SER A 58 -7.40 -9.43 -2.28
CA SER A 58 -8.45 -10.29 -1.73
C SER A 58 -9.06 -9.72 -0.44
N GLU A 59 -8.25 -9.17 0.45
CA GLU A 59 -8.73 -8.50 1.67
C GLU A 59 -9.54 -7.24 1.33
N PHE A 60 -9.05 -6.43 0.38
CA PHE A 60 -9.76 -5.25 -0.08
C PHE A 60 -11.12 -5.60 -0.68
N LEU A 61 -11.23 -6.62 -1.53
CA LEU A 61 -12.49 -7.04 -2.15
C LEU A 61 -13.51 -7.55 -1.12
N VAL A 62 -13.06 -8.19 -0.03
CA VAL A 62 -13.93 -8.56 1.10
C VAL A 62 -14.49 -7.30 1.77
N LEU A 63 -13.69 -6.25 1.97
CA LEU A 63 -14.13 -4.97 2.53
C LEU A 63 -15.07 -4.21 1.58
N ALA A 64 -14.82 -4.28 0.28
CA ALA A 64 -15.62 -3.64 -0.77
C ALA A 64 -17.01 -4.29 -0.92
N GLY A 65 -17.16 -5.57 -0.59
CA GLY A 65 -18.45 -6.27 -0.61
C GLY A 65 -19.10 -6.25 -2.00
N ASN A 66 -20.28 -5.64 -2.11
CA ASN A 66 -21.05 -5.58 -3.37
C ASN A 66 -20.38 -4.73 -4.46
N ASP A 67 -19.52 -3.81 -4.10
CA ASP A 67 -18.84 -2.89 -5.03
C ASP A 67 -17.52 -3.49 -5.59
N ALA A 68 -17.18 -4.72 -5.19
CA ALA A 68 -15.95 -5.39 -5.58
C ALA A 68 -15.72 -5.44 -7.11
N ALA A 69 -16.78 -5.70 -7.90
CA ALA A 69 -16.69 -5.74 -9.35
C ALA A 69 -16.36 -4.38 -9.96
N GLN A 70 -16.90 -3.29 -9.41
CA GLN A 70 -16.60 -1.93 -9.84
C GLN A 70 -15.12 -1.62 -9.61
N TYR A 71 -14.59 -1.88 -8.43
CA TYR A 71 -13.17 -1.60 -8.11
C TYR A 71 -12.20 -2.45 -8.94
N LEU A 72 -12.55 -3.70 -9.28
CA LEU A 72 -11.75 -4.49 -10.20
C LEU A 72 -11.69 -3.87 -11.59
N ASN A 73 -12.79 -3.32 -12.09
CA ASN A 73 -12.82 -2.61 -13.36
C ASN A 73 -11.99 -1.32 -13.29
N GLU A 74 -12.08 -0.56 -12.21
CA GLU A 74 -11.27 0.65 -12.00
C GLU A 74 -9.77 0.33 -12.00
N LEU A 75 -9.33 -0.73 -11.31
CA LEU A 75 -7.95 -1.19 -11.34
C LEU A 75 -7.49 -1.62 -12.74
N ALA A 76 -8.36 -2.31 -13.49
CA ALA A 76 -8.04 -2.78 -14.84
C ALA A 76 -7.86 -1.63 -15.85
N LEU A 77 -8.44 -0.46 -15.59
CA LEU A 77 -8.27 0.74 -16.43
C LEU A 77 -6.95 1.49 -16.16
N GLN A 78 -6.28 1.21 -15.04
CA GLN A 78 -5.01 1.86 -14.69
C GLN A 78 -3.84 1.19 -15.39
N SER A 79 -3.19 1.89 -16.31
CA SER A 79 -2.12 1.34 -17.14
C SER A 79 -0.83 1.01 -16.38
N ASN A 80 -0.63 1.62 -15.22
CA ASN A 80 0.56 1.45 -14.36
C ASN A 80 0.32 0.54 -13.15
N VAL A 81 -0.89 -0.03 -12.99
CA VAL A 81 -1.26 -0.94 -11.89
C VAL A 81 -1.21 -2.38 -12.36
N TYR A 82 -0.55 -3.25 -11.59
CA TYR A 82 -0.34 -4.66 -11.92
C TYR A 82 -0.72 -5.54 -10.74
N ILE A 83 -1.77 -6.35 -10.90
CA ILE A 83 -2.16 -7.36 -9.92
C ILE A 83 -1.20 -8.54 -10.04
N GLN A 84 -0.53 -8.90 -8.93
CA GLN A 84 0.44 -9.99 -8.90
C GLN A 84 -0.06 -11.18 -8.09
N PRO A 85 -0.15 -12.37 -8.70
CA PRO A 85 -0.60 -13.56 -7.99
C PRO A 85 0.45 -14.03 -6.97
N PHE A 86 -0.03 -14.73 -5.94
CA PHE A 86 0.83 -15.57 -5.09
C PHE A 86 1.07 -16.89 -5.82
N ASP A 87 2.05 -16.92 -6.70
CA ASP A 87 2.41 -18.08 -7.53
C ASP A 87 3.47 -18.98 -6.85
N GLN A 88 3.95 -19.99 -7.57
CA GLN A 88 4.99 -20.91 -7.09
C GLN A 88 6.27 -20.16 -6.70
N ARG A 89 6.66 -19.12 -7.44
CA ARG A 89 7.88 -18.35 -7.15
C ARG A 89 7.75 -17.57 -5.85
N ALA A 90 6.59 -16.94 -5.65
CA ALA A 90 6.27 -16.25 -4.41
C ALA A 90 6.20 -17.22 -3.21
N ALA A 91 5.69 -18.45 -3.42
CA ALA A 91 5.68 -19.48 -2.39
C ALA A 91 7.08 -19.93 -1.98
N VAL A 92 8.02 -20.07 -2.93
CA VAL A 92 9.43 -20.37 -2.64
C VAL A 92 10.09 -19.24 -1.86
N GLU A 93 9.85 -17.98 -2.26
CA GLU A 93 10.38 -16.80 -1.55
C GLU A 93 9.84 -16.73 -0.12
N LEU A 94 8.53 -16.94 0.06
CA LEU A 94 7.91 -17.00 1.39
C LEU A 94 8.54 -18.10 2.27
N ALA A 95 8.74 -19.29 1.71
CA ALA A 95 9.38 -20.38 2.44
C ALA A 95 10.79 -20.03 2.91
N ALA A 96 11.58 -19.36 2.08
CA ALA A 96 12.92 -18.89 2.43
C ALA A 96 12.86 -17.83 3.56
N MET A 97 11.93 -16.88 3.50
CA MET A 97 11.71 -15.88 4.55
C MET A 97 11.31 -16.55 5.88
N GLU A 98 10.41 -17.54 5.85
CA GLU A 98 9.98 -18.25 7.05
C GLU A 98 11.10 -19.09 7.69
N LEU A 99 11.92 -19.75 6.89
CA LEU A 99 13.08 -20.49 7.38
C LEU A 99 14.09 -19.55 8.05
N ALA A 100 14.36 -18.40 7.45
CA ALA A 100 15.23 -17.40 8.04
C ALA A 100 14.70 -16.87 9.39
N ALA A 101 13.37 -16.63 9.49
CA ALA A 101 12.74 -16.21 10.72
C ALA A 101 12.80 -17.29 11.82
N ARG A 102 12.59 -18.57 11.46
CA ARG A 102 12.70 -19.71 12.40
C ARG A 102 14.10 -19.88 12.96
N ASN A 103 15.11 -19.70 12.14
CA ASN A 103 16.52 -19.79 12.57
C ASN A 103 16.89 -18.73 13.61
N LYS A 104 16.10 -17.64 13.72
CA LYS A 104 16.21 -16.63 14.78
C LYS A 104 15.36 -16.94 16.02
N GLY A 105 14.81 -18.14 16.13
CA GLY A 105 14.13 -18.65 17.33
C GLY A 105 12.67 -18.27 17.51
N ASN A 106 12.08 -17.50 16.59
CA ASN A 106 10.67 -17.10 16.69
C ASN A 106 9.94 -17.25 15.34
N LYS A 107 8.89 -18.08 15.30
CA LYS A 107 8.05 -18.27 14.10
C LYS A 107 7.34 -17.00 13.65
N ARG A 108 7.06 -16.08 14.56
CA ARG A 108 6.40 -14.80 14.28
C ARG A 108 7.35 -13.66 13.96
N HIS A 109 8.65 -13.87 14.22
CA HIS A 109 9.65 -12.84 13.91
C HIS A 109 9.65 -12.49 12.42
N PRO A 110 9.70 -11.20 12.06
CA PRO A 110 9.69 -10.01 12.91
C PRO A 110 8.29 -9.43 13.24
N ALA A 111 7.20 -10.11 12.86
CA ALA A 111 5.85 -9.64 13.16
C ALA A 111 5.53 -9.67 14.67
N SER A 112 4.49 -8.95 15.08
CA SER A 112 4.02 -8.90 16.46
C SER A 112 3.58 -10.27 16.98
N ILE A 113 3.96 -10.60 18.21
CA ILE A 113 3.57 -11.84 18.89
C ILE A 113 2.05 -11.90 19.09
N SER A 114 1.39 -10.77 19.30
CA SER A 114 -0.06 -10.66 19.55
C SER A 114 -0.91 -10.69 18.26
N ALA A 115 -0.31 -10.53 17.09
CA ALA A 115 -1.05 -10.53 15.83
C ALA A 115 -1.71 -11.89 15.55
N PRO A 116 -2.94 -11.95 15.00
CA PRO A 116 -3.57 -13.19 14.55
C PRO A 116 -2.68 -13.90 13.51
N TRP A 117 -2.55 -15.23 13.61
CA TRP A 117 -1.64 -15.98 12.73
C TRP A 117 -2.03 -15.89 11.25
N GLN A 118 -3.34 -15.83 10.93
CA GLN A 118 -3.81 -15.64 9.57
C GLN A 118 -3.34 -14.31 8.99
N LYS A 119 -3.44 -13.22 9.77
CA LYS A 119 -2.94 -11.90 9.36
C LYS A 119 -1.45 -11.96 9.05
N VAL A 120 -0.64 -12.51 9.97
CA VAL A 120 0.81 -12.64 9.75
C VAL A 120 1.15 -13.41 8.48
N LYS A 121 0.35 -14.44 8.13
CA LYS A 121 0.54 -15.19 6.87
C LYS A 121 0.26 -14.33 5.64
N LEU A 122 -0.82 -13.54 5.64
CA LEU A 122 -1.16 -12.65 4.53
C LEU A 122 -0.12 -11.54 4.36
N ASP A 123 0.28 -10.89 5.46
CA ASP A 123 1.33 -9.88 5.46
C ASP A 123 2.63 -10.41 4.85
N ARG A 124 3.02 -11.63 5.22
CA ARG A 124 4.21 -12.29 4.65
C ARG A 124 4.06 -12.61 3.16
N GLN A 125 2.87 -12.97 2.69
CA GLN A 125 2.63 -13.18 1.26
C GLN A 125 2.76 -11.87 0.48
N ILE A 126 2.20 -10.77 1.00
CA ILE A 126 2.36 -9.43 0.42
C ILE A 126 3.84 -9.08 0.29
N VAL A 127 4.61 -9.25 1.37
CA VAL A 127 6.04 -8.94 1.37
C VAL A 127 6.83 -9.89 0.48
N ALA A 128 6.49 -11.20 0.42
CA ALA A 128 7.17 -12.16 -0.44
C ALA A 128 7.00 -11.84 -1.93
N ILE A 129 5.79 -11.43 -2.36
CA ILE A 129 5.53 -10.96 -3.73
C ILE A 129 6.37 -9.70 -4.00
N SER A 130 6.36 -8.75 -3.08
CA SER A 130 7.11 -7.49 -3.21
C SER A 130 8.62 -7.74 -3.33
N LYS A 131 9.16 -8.66 -2.52
CA LYS A 131 10.58 -9.05 -2.56
C LYS A 131 10.94 -9.78 -3.84
N LEU A 132 10.11 -10.75 -4.27
CA LEU A 132 10.30 -11.49 -5.52
C LEU A 132 10.43 -10.54 -6.72
N LEU A 133 9.62 -9.48 -6.75
CA LEU A 133 9.60 -8.49 -7.81
C LEU A 133 10.63 -7.37 -7.63
N GLN A 134 11.43 -7.42 -6.56
CA GLN A 134 12.46 -6.43 -6.25
C GLN A 134 11.89 -5.00 -6.19
N VAL A 135 10.72 -4.83 -5.59
CA VAL A 135 10.17 -3.49 -5.39
C VAL A 135 11.09 -2.70 -4.45
N HIS A 136 11.34 -1.43 -4.77
CA HIS A 136 12.19 -0.58 -3.94
C HIS A 136 11.45 0.04 -2.76
N THR A 137 10.12 0.16 -2.85
CA THR A 137 9.27 0.74 -1.79
C THR A 137 7.96 -0.03 -1.70
N LEU A 138 7.58 -0.40 -0.48
CA LEU A 138 6.26 -0.90 -0.13
C LEU A 138 5.54 0.18 0.67
N TYR A 139 4.36 0.61 0.21
CA TYR A 139 3.51 1.55 0.93
C TYR A 139 2.59 0.77 1.87
N SER A 140 2.67 1.06 3.16
CA SER A 140 1.88 0.38 4.19
C SER A 140 1.83 1.18 5.49
N ASP A 141 0.66 1.20 6.11
CA ASP A 141 0.43 1.77 7.44
C ASP A 141 0.49 0.71 8.55
N ASP A 142 0.68 -0.56 8.18
CA ASP A 142 0.72 -1.67 9.11
C ASP A 142 2.13 -1.90 9.65
N SER A 143 2.27 -1.86 10.97
CA SER A 143 3.56 -2.08 11.64
C SER A 143 4.13 -3.49 11.45
N ASP A 144 3.27 -4.51 11.31
CA ASP A 144 3.72 -5.89 11.09
C ASP A 144 4.25 -6.06 9.66
N VAL A 145 3.55 -5.51 8.66
CA VAL A 145 4.03 -5.44 7.27
C VAL A 145 5.35 -4.70 7.21
N LYS A 146 5.47 -3.54 7.88
CA LYS A 146 6.69 -2.75 7.95
C LYS A 146 7.85 -3.58 8.51
N ASN A 147 7.66 -4.20 9.68
CA ASN A 147 8.72 -4.99 10.31
C ASN A 147 9.17 -6.16 9.43
N ILE A 148 8.23 -6.85 8.74
CA ILE A 148 8.56 -7.97 7.85
C ILE A 148 9.30 -7.46 6.61
N ALA A 149 8.86 -6.37 6.00
CA ALA A 149 9.44 -5.79 4.79
C ALA A 149 10.86 -5.25 5.04
N GLU A 150 11.05 -4.49 6.12
CA GLU A 150 12.37 -3.96 6.51
C GLU A 150 13.34 -5.09 6.85
N TYR A 151 12.88 -6.17 7.50
CA TYR A 151 13.70 -7.36 7.78
C TYR A 151 14.27 -8.00 6.51
N VAL A 152 13.57 -7.92 5.39
CA VAL A 152 14.02 -8.45 4.09
C VAL A 152 14.62 -7.38 3.16
N GLY A 153 14.83 -6.16 3.66
CA GLY A 153 15.52 -5.08 2.97
C GLY A 153 14.64 -4.23 2.03
N ILE A 154 13.32 -4.26 2.21
CA ILE A 154 12.39 -3.40 1.46
C ILE A 154 12.10 -2.14 2.29
N LYS A 155 12.25 -0.96 1.68
CA LYS A 155 11.85 0.31 2.30
C LYS A 155 10.34 0.36 2.44
N VAL A 156 9.84 0.77 3.61
CA VAL A 156 8.40 1.04 3.83
C VAL A 156 8.16 2.52 4.02
N VAL A 157 7.09 3.02 3.40
CA VAL A 157 6.60 4.39 3.55
C VAL A 157 5.14 4.32 3.95
N SER A 158 4.78 5.01 4.99
CA SER A 158 3.41 5.06 5.51
C SER A 158 2.69 6.35 5.10
N THR A 159 1.37 6.37 5.17
CA THR A 159 0.55 7.53 4.78
C THR A 159 0.96 8.79 5.54
N TRP A 160 1.33 8.70 6.82
CA TRP A 160 1.81 9.85 7.61
C TRP A 160 3.17 10.37 7.18
N ASP A 161 3.98 9.56 6.50
CA ASP A 161 5.30 9.95 5.97
C ASP A 161 5.20 10.64 4.59
N LEU A 162 4.03 10.56 3.93
CA LEU A 162 3.80 11.20 2.65
C LEU A 162 3.69 12.72 2.78
N SER A 163 4.17 13.42 1.77
CA SER A 163 4.03 14.88 1.71
C SER A 163 2.55 15.29 1.64
N LEU A 164 2.23 16.42 2.26
CA LEU A 164 0.95 17.06 1.99
C LEU A 164 0.91 17.50 0.52
N PRO A 165 -0.23 17.36 -0.17
CA PRO A 165 -0.34 17.84 -1.52
C PRO A 165 -0.02 19.33 -1.56
N LYS A 166 0.73 19.73 -2.58
CA LYS A 166 0.96 21.14 -2.88
C LYS A 166 -0.42 21.76 -3.04
N SER A 167 -0.70 22.85 -2.32
CA SER A 167 -1.95 23.57 -2.53
C SER A 167 -2.00 23.90 -4.02
N LYS A 168 -3.02 23.38 -4.73
CA LYS A 168 -3.30 23.86 -6.09
C LYS A 168 -3.67 25.31 -5.91
N THR A 169 -2.71 26.22 -6.08
CA THR A 169 -2.97 27.66 -6.11
C THR A 169 -3.96 27.84 -7.27
N PRO A 170 -5.15 28.33 -7.06
CA PRO A 170 -6.07 28.61 -8.17
C PRO A 170 -5.31 29.43 -9.19
N LEU A 171 -5.37 29.04 -10.46
CA LEU A 171 -4.88 29.92 -11.53
C LEU A 171 -5.71 31.19 -11.42
N LEU A 172 -5.04 32.28 -11.06
CA LEU A 172 -5.66 33.58 -10.97
C LEU A 172 -5.74 34.15 -12.39
N ASP A 173 -6.85 34.78 -12.73
CA ASP A 173 -6.96 35.59 -13.94
C ASP A 173 -6.04 36.81 -13.84
N ASP A 174 -5.84 37.54 -14.93
CA ASP A 174 -5.01 38.74 -14.98
C ASP A 174 -5.47 39.88 -14.02
N LYS A 175 -6.58 39.69 -13.31
CA LYS A 175 -7.17 40.61 -12.34
C LYS A 175 -7.13 40.04 -10.91
N GLY A 176 -6.49 38.84 -10.71
CA GLY A 176 -6.34 38.22 -9.39
C GLY A 176 -7.57 37.44 -8.90
N GLY A 177 -8.54 37.16 -9.76
CA GLY A 177 -9.71 36.31 -9.47
C GLY A 177 -9.48 34.83 -9.86
N PRO A 178 -10.13 33.87 -9.20
CA PRO A 178 -10.01 32.46 -9.58
C PRO A 178 -10.61 32.21 -10.97
N LEU A 179 -9.83 31.54 -11.85
CA LEU A 179 -10.33 31.10 -13.16
C LEU A 179 -11.34 29.97 -12.95
N ASP A 180 -12.61 30.21 -13.31
CA ASP A 180 -13.64 29.17 -13.46
C ASP A 180 -13.31 28.33 -14.71
N ILE A 181 -12.68 27.17 -14.52
CA ILE A 181 -12.51 26.17 -15.57
C ILE A 181 -13.82 25.37 -15.63
N LYS A 182 -14.67 25.68 -16.62
CA LYS A 182 -15.85 24.88 -16.98
C LYS A 182 -15.45 23.60 -17.67
#